data_17c66b7f2a8dadd825e914d43317ea59
#
_entry.id   17c66b7f2a8dadd825e914d43317ea59
#
_cell.length_a   1.000
_cell.length_b   1.000
_cell.length_c   1.000
_cell.angle_alpha   90.00
_cell.angle_beta   90.00
_cell.angle_gamma   90.00
#
_symmetry.space_group_name_H-M   'P 1'
#
loop_
_entity.id
_entity.type
_entity.pdbx_description
1 polymer ?
#
loop_
_entity_poly.entity_id
_entity_poly.type
_entity_poly.pdbx_seq_one_letter_code
_entity_poly.pdbx_strand_id
1 'polypeptide(L)'
;MENLLEVKNLQFSFRTYGGVVKAVRDVSFEVRPGEILGIVGESGCGKSVTSQCLMRLNPEPPGFFEGGEILYKGKDVLKMNKKELRQFRGKEISYIFQDPMTSLNPTMRIGNQIEEVFVGRKGMSAAEKKAKALEILKMVGISDGERRYK
;
A
#
# COMPACT_ATOMS: atom_id res chain seq x y z
N MET A 1 8.26 3.11 -24.69
CA MET A 1 8.75 2.81 -23.32
C MET A 1 7.66 1.99 -22.65
N GLU A 2 8.01 0.94 -21.95
CA GLU A 2 7.03 0.09 -21.27
C GLU A 2 6.47 0.83 -20.04
N ASN A 3 5.14 0.78 -19.82
CA ASN A 3 4.50 1.40 -18.67
C ASN A 3 4.90 0.66 -17.39
N LEU A 4 5.10 1.41 -16.31
CA LEU A 4 5.37 0.84 -14.98
C LEU A 4 4.09 0.26 -14.37
N LEU A 5 3.00 1.00 -14.53
CA LEU A 5 1.67 0.63 -14.04
C LEU A 5 0.63 0.93 -15.13
N GLU A 6 -0.27 -0.02 -15.36
CA GLU A 6 -1.42 0.17 -16.23
C GLU A 6 -2.67 -0.27 -15.50
N VAL A 7 -3.67 0.58 -15.49
CA VAL A 7 -5.01 0.30 -14.95
C VAL A 7 -5.98 0.37 -16.11
N LYS A 8 -6.75 -0.70 -16.33
CA LYS A 8 -7.67 -0.82 -17.46
C LYS A 8 -9.07 -1.16 -16.96
N ASN A 9 -10.02 -0.28 -17.25
CA ASN A 9 -11.46 -0.46 -16.97
C ASN A 9 -11.74 -0.95 -15.54
N LEU A 10 -11.00 -0.42 -14.57
CA LEU A 10 -11.07 -0.84 -13.17
C LEU A 10 -12.45 -0.55 -12.59
N GLN A 11 -13.08 -1.57 -12.03
CA GLN A 11 -14.37 -1.48 -11.36
C GLN A 11 -14.28 -2.15 -9.99
N PHE A 12 -14.66 -1.41 -8.94
CA PHE A 12 -14.64 -1.90 -7.58
C PHE A 12 -15.85 -1.42 -6.78
N SER A 13 -16.50 -2.32 -6.07
CA SER A 13 -17.72 -2.08 -5.33
C SER A 13 -17.68 -2.61 -3.92
N PHE A 14 -18.55 -2.08 -3.06
CA PHE A 14 -18.76 -2.57 -1.70
C PHE A 14 -20.19 -3.09 -1.51
N ARG A 15 -20.31 -4.24 -0.85
CA ARG A 15 -21.61 -4.76 -0.39
C ARG A 15 -21.95 -4.09 0.95
N THR A 16 -23.11 -3.45 1.02
CA THR A 16 -23.64 -2.79 2.21
C THR A 16 -25.03 -3.32 2.54
N TYR A 17 -25.56 -2.99 3.71
CA TYR A 17 -26.95 -3.33 4.06
C TYR A 17 -27.98 -2.72 3.09
N GLY A 18 -27.66 -1.56 2.51
CA GLY A 18 -28.52 -0.86 1.54
C GLY A 18 -28.32 -1.27 0.08
N GLY A 19 -27.48 -2.30 -0.18
CA GLY A 19 -27.18 -2.76 -1.53
C GLY A 19 -25.71 -2.61 -1.91
N VAL A 20 -25.44 -2.54 -3.21
CA VAL A 20 -24.06 -2.43 -3.75
C VAL A 20 -23.74 -0.96 -4.02
N VAL A 21 -22.64 -0.49 -3.46
CA VAL A 21 -22.07 0.83 -3.70
C VAL A 21 -20.91 0.70 -4.68
N LYS A 22 -21.06 1.23 -5.88
CA LYS A 22 -20.00 1.28 -6.89
C LYS A 22 -19.04 2.43 -6.59
N ALA A 23 -17.90 2.11 -5.99
CA ALA A 23 -16.90 3.08 -5.56
C ALA A 23 -15.92 3.48 -6.66
N VAL A 24 -15.58 2.55 -7.56
CA VAL A 24 -14.74 2.80 -8.75
C VAL A 24 -15.51 2.31 -9.97
N ARG A 25 -15.65 3.19 -10.96
CA ARG A 25 -16.50 2.95 -12.13
C ARG A 25 -15.69 3.19 -13.41
N ASP A 26 -15.17 2.09 -13.98
CA ASP A 26 -14.52 2.10 -15.29
C ASP A 26 -13.33 3.09 -15.38
N VAL A 27 -12.40 2.99 -14.43
CA VAL A 27 -11.23 3.88 -14.35
C VAL A 27 -10.06 3.27 -15.10
N SER A 28 -9.45 4.04 -16.01
CA SER A 28 -8.27 3.64 -16.77
C SER A 28 -7.22 4.74 -16.73
N PHE A 29 -5.96 4.38 -16.50
CA PHE A 29 -4.81 5.27 -16.58
C PHE A 29 -3.52 4.44 -16.63
N GLU A 30 -2.43 5.10 -16.99
CA GLU A 30 -1.09 4.51 -17.00
C GLU A 30 -0.09 5.42 -16.31
N VAL A 31 0.99 4.83 -15.79
CA VAL A 31 2.10 5.55 -15.16
C VAL A 31 3.40 4.98 -15.71
N ARG A 32 4.28 5.85 -16.19
CA ARG A 32 5.60 5.51 -16.72
C ARG A 32 6.65 5.55 -15.61
N PRO A 33 7.80 4.91 -15.80
CA PRO A 33 8.93 5.07 -14.87
C PRO A 33 9.32 6.54 -14.70
N GLY A 34 9.44 7.00 -13.44
CA GLY A 34 9.79 8.38 -13.10
C GLY A 34 8.66 9.40 -13.25
N GLU A 35 7.47 8.98 -13.61
CA GLU A 35 6.30 9.85 -13.74
C GLU A 35 5.60 10.08 -12.40
N ILE A 36 5.01 11.28 -12.24
CA ILE A 36 4.12 11.64 -11.14
C ILE A 36 2.72 11.84 -11.70
N LEU A 37 1.78 10.99 -11.28
CA LEU A 37 0.37 11.08 -11.66
C LEU A 37 -0.44 11.68 -10.51
N GLY A 38 -1.14 12.81 -10.75
CA GLY A 38 -2.08 13.41 -9.81
C GLY A 38 -3.50 12.93 -10.06
N ILE A 39 -4.17 12.39 -9.02
CA ILE A 39 -5.60 12.05 -9.05
C ILE A 39 -6.37 13.09 -8.25
N VAL A 40 -7.16 13.89 -8.93
CA VAL A 40 -7.95 14.98 -8.34
C VAL A 40 -9.46 14.71 -8.46
N GLY A 41 -10.24 15.31 -7.58
CA GLY A 41 -11.70 15.18 -7.58
C GLY A 41 -12.29 15.51 -6.20
N GLU A 42 -13.60 15.59 -6.10
CA GLU A 42 -14.33 15.90 -4.87
C GLU A 42 -14.18 14.82 -3.78
N SER A 43 -14.51 15.18 -2.53
CA SER A 43 -14.56 14.20 -1.44
C SER A 43 -15.58 13.10 -1.75
N GLY A 44 -15.23 11.84 -1.47
CA GLY A 44 -16.13 10.71 -1.71
C GLY A 44 -16.18 10.19 -3.15
N CYS A 45 -15.51 10.81 -4.14
CA CYS A 45 -15.55 10.35 -5.53
C CYS A 45 -14.72 9.10 -5.85
N GLY A 46 -14.16 8.42 -4.85
CA GLY A 46 -13.47 7.14 -5.04
C GLY A 46 -11.94 7.19 -5.18
N LYS A 47 -11.27 8.36 -5.07
CA LYS A 47 -9.81 8.49 -5.23
C LYS A 47 -9.02 7.54 -4.33
N SER A 48 -9.30 7.57 -3.03
CA SER A 48 -8.62 6.71 -2.05
C SER A 48 -8.92 5.23 -2.29
N VAL A 49 -10.15 4.90 -2.66
CA VAL A 49 -10.51 3.52 -3.02
C VAL A 49 -9.76 3.06 -4.25
N THR A 50 -9.65 3.90 -5.29
CA THR A 50 -8.89 3.61 -6.51
C THR A 50 -7.42 3.34 -6.18
N SER A 51 -6.76 4.24 -5.41
CA SER A 51 -5.36 4.06 -5.04
C SER A 51 -5.12 2.81 -4.17
N GLN A 52 -6.04 2.48 -3.27
CA GLN A 52 -5.99 1.25 -2.48
C GLN A 52 -6.20 -0.01 -3.32
N CYS A 53 -7.00 0.05 -4.39
CA CYS A 53 -7.17 -1.05 -5.33
C CYS A 53 -5.84 -1.45 -5.98
N LEU A 54 -4.94 -0.49 -6.28
CA LEU A 54 -3.64 -0.76 -6.90
C LEU A 54 -2.79 -1.75 -6.11
N MET A 55 -3.00 -1.80 -4.81
CA MET A 55 -2.30 -2.71 -3.89
C MET A 55 -3.23 -3.76 -3.28
N ARG A 56 -4.49 -3.83 -3.69
CA ARG A 56 -5.53 -4.68 -3.06
C ARG A 56 -5.60 -4.49 -1.54
N LEU A 57 -5.58 -3.22 -1.08
CA LEU A 57 -5.66 -2.88 0.35
C LEU A 57 -7.10 -2.74 0.86
N ASN A 58 -8.06 -2.54 -0.05
CA ASN A 58 -9.47 -2.56 0.33
C ASN A 58 -9.85 -3.93 0.89
N PRO A 59 -10.61 -3.99 2.01
CA PRO A 59 -11.03 -5.26 2.59
C PRO A 59 -11.95 -6.03 1.63
N GLU A 60 -11.63 -7.28 1.41
CA GLU A 60 -12.42 -8.22 0.60
C GLU A 60 -12.79 -9.45 1.48
N PRO A 61 -14.04 -9.60 1.98
CA PRO A 61 -15.22 -8.72 1.93
C PRO A 61 -15.14 -7.50 2.86
N PRO A 62 -15.99 -6.47 2.76
CA PRO A 62 -17.18 -6.34 1.90
C PRO A 62 -16.91 -5.85 0.49
N GLY A 63 -15.68 -5.40 0.17
CA GLY A 63 -15.29 -4.98 -1.16
C GLY A 63 -15.11 -6.14 -2.13
N PHE A 64 -15.27 -5.87 -3.42
CA PHE A 64 -15.00 -6.83 -4.47
C PHE A 64 -14.73 -6.13 -5.81
N PHE A 65 -13.88 -6.74 -6.63
CA PHE A 65 -13.65 -6.29 -8.00
C PHE A 65 -14.79 -6.80 -8.90
N GLU A 66 -15.40 -5.90 -9.66
CA GLU A 66 -16.40 -6.25 -10.67
C GLU A 66 -15.73 -6.52 -12.02
N GLY A 67 -14.59 -5.88 -12.30
CA GLY A 67 -13.87 -6.02 -13.54
C GLY A 67 -12.63 -5.14 -13.62
N GLY A 68 -11.95 -5.25 -14.75
CA GLY A 68 -10.74 -4.50 -15.04
C GLY A 68 -9.46 -5.26 -14.75
N GLU A 69 -8.34 -4.61 -15.02
CA GLU A 69 -6.99 -5.15 -14.83
C GLU A 69 -6.09 -4.09 -14.19
N ILE A 70 -5.16 -4.55 -13.36
CA ILE A 70 -4.08 -3.74 -12.80
C ILE A 70 -2.76 -4.43 -13.13
N LEU A 71 -2.04 -3.91 -14.09
CA LEU A 71 -0.76 -4.46 -14.54
C LEU A 71 0.39 -3.65 -13.95
N TYR A 72 1.22 -4.28 -13.15
CA TYR A 72 2.48 -3.71 -12.67
C TYR A 72 3.65 -4.44 -13.34
N LYS A 73 4.44 -3.71 -14.13
CA LYS A 73 5.51 -4.29 -14.96
C LYS A 73 5.00 -5.50 -15.77
N GLY A 74 3.83 -5.37 -16.38
CA GLY A 74 3.17 -6.41 -17.17
C GLY A 74 2.52 -7.54 -16.37
N LYS A 75 2.63 -7.58 -15.04
CA LYS A 75 2.05 -8.61 -14.18
C LYS A 75 0.74 -8.15 -13.55
N ASP A 76 -0.33 -8.93 -13.74
CA ASP A 76 -1.64 -8.60 -13.20
C ASP A 76 -1.69 -8.78 -11.67
N VAL A 77 -1.84 -7.64 -10.96
CA VAL A 77 -1.91 -7.58 -9.49
C VAL A 77 -3.14 -8.32 -8.94
N LEU A 78 -4.24 -8.31 -9.71
CA LEU A 78 -5.49 -8.96 -9.28
C LEU A 78 -5.37 -10.49 -9.28
N LYS A 79 -4.47 -11.04 -10.10
CA LYS A 79 -4.19 -12.49 -10.19
C LYS A 79 -3.05 -12.96 -9.28
N MET A 80 -2.39 -12.05 -8.56
CA MET A 80 -1.32 -12.41 -7.62
C MET A 80 -1.85 -13.27 -6.47
N ASN A 81 -1.14 -14.36 -6.18
CA ASN A 81 -1.39 -15.15 -4.97
C ASN A 81 -0.89 -14.41 -3.70
N LYS A 82 -1.23 -14.93 -2.51
CA LYS A 82 -0.88 -14.29 -1.22
C LYS A 82 0.62 -14.03 -1.04
N LYS A 83 1.49 -14.94 -1.53
CA LYS A 83 2.95 -14.82 -1.41
C LYS A 83 3.48 -13.73 -2.34
N GLU A 84 3.00 -13.69 -3.57
CA GLU A 84 3.35 -12.67 -4.57
C GLU A 84 2.88 -11.29 -4.14
N LEU A 85 1.63 -11.18 -3.66
CA LEU A 85 1.07 -9.93 -3.16
C LEU A 85 1.84 -9.38 -1.95
N ARG A 86 2.29 -10.26 -1.04
CA ARG A 86 3.14 -9.87 0.09
C ARG A 86 4.50 -9.34 -0.38
N GLN A 87 5.12 -9.96 -1.40
CA GLN A 87 6.37 -9.48 -1.97
C GLN A 87 6.19 -8.13 -2.69
N PHE A 88 5.13 -8.00 -3.46
CA PHE A 88 4.76 -6.78 -4.15
C PHE A 88 4.60 -5.61 -3.17
N ARG A 89 3.78 -5.75 -2.13
CA ARG A 89 3.56 -4.73 -1.09
C ARG A 89 4.79 -4.44 -0.24
N GLY A 90 5.68 -5.39 -0.06
CA GLY A 90 6.86 -5.24 0.80
C GLY A 90 8.12 -4.73 0.09
N LYS A 91 8.16 -4.74 -1.26
CA LYS A 91 9.39 -4.44 -2.01
C LYS A 91 9.20 -3.53 -3.22
N GLU A 92 8.06 -3.63 -3.90
CA GLU A 92 7.87 -2.98 -5.20
C GLU A 92 7.06 -1.69 -5.08
N ILE A 93 6.12 -1.63 -4.14
CA ILE A 93 5.20 -0.52 -3.98
C ILE A 93 4.99 -0.21 -2.50
N SER A 94 4.76 1.05 -2.17
CA SER A 94 4.39 1.49 -0.81
C SER A 94 3.16 2.40 -0.86
N TYR A 95 2.46 2.50 0.26
CA TYR A 95 1.28 3.33 0.40
C TYR A 95 1.40 4.20 1.66
N ILE A 96 1.17 5.50 1.52
CA ILE A 96 1.09 6.42 2.65
C ILE A 96 -0.38 6.75 2.86
N PHE A 97 -0.93 6.35 4.02
CA PHE A 97 -2.31 6.60 4.37
C PHE A 97 -2.55 8.07 4.71
N GLN A 98 -3.77 8.53 4.45
CA GLN A 98 -4.18 9.92 4.68
C GLN A 98 -4.19 10.29 6.17
N ASP A 99 -4.48 9.32 7.06
CA ASP A 99 -4.44 9.49 8.51
C ASP A 99 -3.20 8.79 9.09
N PRO A 100 -2.14 9.54 9.44
CA PRO A 100 -0.93 8.97 10.02
C PRO A 100 -1.13 8.52 11.47
N MET A 101 -2.13 9.04 12.19
CA MET A 101 -2.35 8.76 13.61
C MET A 101 -2.78 7.31 13.88
N THR A 102 -3.44 6.69 12.89
CA THR A 102 -3.88 5.29 12.96
C THR A 102 -2.90 4.30 12.34
N SER A 103 -1.77 4.80 11.81
CA SER A 103 -0.80 3.97 11.10
C SER A 103 0.02 3.07 12.01
N LEU A 104 0.20 3.46 13.27
CA LEU A 104 0.93 2.70 14.27
C LEU A 104 -0.02 1.99 15.23
N ASN A 105 0.29 0.75 15.57
CA ASN A 105 -0.43 0.02 16.60
C ASN A 105 -0.02 0.55 18.00
N PRO A 106 -0.93 1.17 18.78
CA PRO A 106 -0.59 1.79 20.06
C PRO A 106 -0.18 0.76 21.14
N THR A 107 -0.48 -0.53 20.93
CA THR A 107 -0.11 -1.60 21.88
C THR A 107 1.26 -2.22 21.61
N MET A 108 1.90 -1.83 20.52
CA MET A 108 3.22 -2.33 20.12
C MET A 108 4.29 -1.25 20.22
N ARG A 109 5.49 -1.65 20.61
CA ARG A 109 6.67 -0.77 20.61
C ARG A 109 6.98 -0.31 19.18
N ILE A 110 7.33 0.97 19.02
CA ILE A 110 7.63 1.56 17.70
C ILE A 110 8.79 0.83 17.02
N GLY A 111 9.83 0.49 17.76
CA GLY A 111 10.97 -0.26 17.23
C GLY A 111 10.56 -1.57 16.57
N ASN A 112 9.70 -2.35 17.23
CA ASN A 112 9.22 -3.61 16.69
C ASN A 112 8.44 -3.40 15.38
N GLN A 113 7.60 -2.36 15.31
CA GLN A 113 6.82 -2.05 14.12
C GLN A 113 7.71 -1.64 12.94
N ILE A 114 8.77 -0.85 13.19
CA ILE A 114 9.75 -0.50 12.16
C ILE A 114 10.53 -1.74 11.71
N GLU A 115 10.90 -2.63 12.66
CA GLU A 115 11.62 -3.86 12.35
C GLU A 115 10.81 -4.86 11.52
N GLU A 116 9.48 -4.81 11.56
CA GLU A 116 8.61 -5.65 10.71
C GLU A 116 8.93 -5.52 9.21
N VAL A 117 9.38 -4.35 8.77
CA VAL A 117 9.81 -4.12 7.38
C VAL A 117 11.00 -5.02 6.99
N PHE A 118 11.78 -5.45 7.98
CA PHE A 118 12.94 -6.33 7.77
C PHE A 118 12.63 -7.81 7.99
N VAL A 119 11.40 -8.16 8.37
CA VAL A 119 10.96 -9.55 8.52
C VAL A 119 10.98 -10.24 7.16
N GLY A 120 11.73 -11.34 7.06
CA GLY A 120 11.90 -12.08 5.81
C GLY A 120 13.12 -11.67 4.97
N ARG A 121 13.88 -10.66 5.37
CA ARG A 121 15.23 -10.44 4.83
C ARG A 121 16.18 -11.47 5.44
N LYS A 122 16.51 -12.51 4.66
CA LYS A 122 17.45 -13.56 5.09
C LYS A 122 18.79 -12.94 5.48
N GLY A 123 19.34 -13.35 6.64
CA GLY A 123 20.70 -12.98 7.08
C GLY A 123 20.80 -11.72 7.95
N MET A 124 19.72 -11.04 8.27
CA MET A 124 19.75 -9.89 9.15
C MET A 124 19.61 -10.29 10.63
N SER A 125 20.65 -10.00 11.44
CA SER A 125 20.60 -10.15 12.89
C SER A 125 19.66 -9.14 13.57
N ALA A 126 19.25 -9.41 14.81
CA ALA A 126 18.44 -8.47 15.59
C ALA A 126 19.15 -7.11 15.81
N ALA A 127 20.47 -7.15 16.01
CA ALA A 127 21.28 -5.93 16.17
C ALA A 127 21.28 -5.06 14.89
N GLU A 128 21.39 -5.68 13.71
CA GLU A 128 21.34 -4.97 12.44
C GLU A 128 19.97 -4.38 12.17
N LYS A 129 18.89 -5.09 12.50
CA LYS A 129 17.50 -4.56 12.37
C LYS A 129 17.30 -3.34 13.26
N LYS A 130 17.72 -3.41 14.53
CA LYS A 130 17.67 -2.29 15.46
C LYS A 130 18.49 -1.10 14.96
N ALA A 131 19.71 -1.32 14.49
CA ALA A 131 20.56 -0.25 13.97
C ALA A 131 19.88 0.46 12.78
N LYS A 132 19.30 -0.30 11.85
CA LYS A 132 18.54 0.27 10.72
C LYS A 132 17.26 1.01 11.14
N ALA A 133 16.55 0.49 12.13
CA ALA A 133 15.38 1.18 12.66
C ALA A 133 15.75 2.54 13.29
N LEU A 134 16.85 2.60 14.03
CA LEU A 134 17.38 3.84 14.60
C LEU A 134 17.87 4.81 13.52
N GLU A 135 18.48 4.31 12.45
CA GLU A 135 18.87 5.10 11.28
C GLU A 135 17.66 5.75 10.60
N ILE A 136 16.57 5.00 10.41
CA ILE A 136 15.31 5.51 9.84
C ILE A 136 14.72 6.61 10.73
N LEU A 137 14.66 6.39 12.06
CA LEU A 137 14.18 7.39 13.00
C LEU A 137 14.99 8.69 12.91
N LYS A 138 16.31 8.59 12.82
CA LYS A 138 17.20 9.74 12.63
C LYS A 138 16.96 10.43 11.29
N MET A 139 16.77 9.68 10.22
CA MET A 139 16.53 10.20 8.85
C MET A 139 15.26 11.04 8.77
N VAL A 140 14.21 10.65 9.50
CA VAL A 140 12.94 11.41 9.57
C VAL A 140 12.95 12.51 10.65
N GLY A 141 14.12 12.84 11.23
CA GLY A 141 14.27 13.95 12.18
C GLY A 141 13.81 13.66 13.61
N ILE A 142 13.59 12.39 13.96
CA ILE A 142 13.23 12.01 15.33
C ILE A 142 14.51 11.99 16.18
N SER A 143 14.70 13.02 17.02
CA SER A 143 15.70 13.04 18.08
C SER A 143 15.33 11.98 19.14
N ASP A 144 16.32 11.52 19.91
CA ASP A 144 16.15 10.46 20.94
C ASP A 144 15.60 9.12 20.41
N GLY A 145 16.04 8.72 19.23
CA GLY A 145 15.60 7.49 18.57
C GLY A 145 15.64 6.27 19.47
N GLU A 146 16.68 6.11 20.30
CA GLU A 146 16.80 4.98 21.24
C GLU A 146 15.69 4.97 22.32
N ARG A 147 15.30 6.12 22.82
CA ARG A 147 14.21 6.23 23.80
C ARG A 147 12.86 5.96 23.14
N ARG A 148 12.68 6.44 21.94
CA ARG A 148 11.43 6.28 21.19
C ARG A 148 11.27 4.92 20.54
N TYR A 149 12.36 4.19 20.38
CA TYR A 149 12.36 2.81 19.88
C TYR A 149 11.71 1.84 20.88
N LYS A 150 11.85 2.10 22.19
CA LYS A 150 11.30 1.28 23.28
C LYS A 150 9.82 1.49 23.46
#